data_72d9f5fe7bdf8cfd8979d0b65f96545b
#
_entry.id   72d9f5fe7bdf8cfd8979d0b65f96545b
#
_cell.length_a   1.000
_cell.length_b   1.000
_cell.length_c   1.000
_cell.angle_alpha   90.00
_cell.angle_beta   90.00
_cell.angle_gamma   90.00
#
_symmetry.space_group_name_H-M   'P 1'
#
loop_
_entity.id
_entity.type
_entity.pdbx_description
1 polymer ?
#
loop_
_entity_poly.entity_id
_entity_poly.type
_entity_poly.pdbx_seq_one_letter_code
_entity_poly.pdbx_strand_id
1 'polypeptide(L)'
;ILEQELPDEEIVEYSPTQVSDAAKRADVLIPIVAPVTAIDLKGSKIKLIQQFGAGLDSVDIDAASEAKIYVANVPTLGTGNAESVAELAIAFMISLARHLPLATTRFKEGKFGAPIGQSLWQSSAAILGYGSIGQEINRRLQSFGMDVTAISKHGPDGPRERDATVPVQKHIPLNQFQEGIKNADFVIVTAPGGPDNNGLVDSNFISKMKKGSYLVNVARGSVVEYQALLAGLDSQQLAGAGLDVFWQEPFDPSDPIMNYNVIATPHIGGATDRSLRGIGGSVAANIKLLKMGTTPLNCANLDEITGVD
;
A
#
# COMPACT_ATOMS: atom_id res chain seq x y z
N ILE A 1 0.67 -19.29 10.68
CA ILE A 1 -0.09 -18.31 11.50
C ILE A 1 -1.54 -18.75 11.60
N LEU A 2 -2.26 -18.90 10.48
CA LEU A 2 -3.68 -19.28 10.53
C LEU A 2 -3.90 -20.64 11.18
N GLU A 3 -3.09 -21.64 10.92
CA GLU A 3 -3.14 -22.96 11.58
C GLU A 3 -2.99 -22.85 13.11
N GLN A 4 -2.21 -21.89 13.59
CA GLN A 4 -2.06 -21.63 15.03
C GLN A 4 -3.27 -20.92 15.64
N GLU A 5 -3.87 -20.00 14.88
CA GLU A 5 -5.04 -19.21 15.32
C GLU A 5 -6.35 -19.98 15.17
N LEU A 6 -6.39 -20.97 14.28
CA LEU A 6 -7.57 -21.77 13.90
C LEU A 6 -7.24 -23.27 13.92
N PRO A 7 -6.86 -23.84 15.07
CA PRO A 7 -6.37 -25.21 15.15
C PRO A 7 -7.44 -26.28 14.84
N ASP A 8 -8.72 -25.91 14.91
CA ASP A 8 -9.86 -26.80 14.64
C ASP A 8 -10.40 -26.66 13.21
N GLU A 9 -9.78 -25.83 12.34
CA GLU A 9 -10.21 -25.61 10.98
C GLU A 9 -9.28 -26.29 9.98
N GLU A 10 -9.86 -26.82 8.91
CA GLU A 10 -9.11 -27.35 7.78
C GLU A 10 -8.65 -26.19 6.88
N ILE A 11 -7.36 -25.98 6.79
CA ILE A 11 -6.74 -24.94 5.93
C ILE A 11 -6.11 -25.65 4.73
N VAL A 12 -6.63 -25.32 3.53
CA VAL A 12 -6.16 -25.91 2.27
C VAL A 12 -5.61 -24.81 1.37
N GLU A 13 -4.38 -25.01 0.90
CA GLU A 13 -3.75 -24.11 -0.05
C GLU A 13 -4.14 -24.44 -1.48
N TYR A 14 -4.49 -23.43 -2.25
CA TYR A 14 -4.78 -23.52 -3.68
C TYR A 14 -3.89 -22.56 -4.47
N SER A 15 -3.53 -22.94 -5.69
CA SER A 15 -2.86 -22.00 -6.59
C SER A 15 -3.82 -20.89 -7.04
N PRO A 16 -3.31 -19.69 -7.41
CA PRO A 16 -4.13 -18.59 -7.91
C PRO A 16 -5.01 -18.96 -9.13
N THR A 17 -4.66 -20.03 -9.86
CA THR A 17 -5.43 -20.52 -11.01
C THR A 17 -6.57 -21.48 -10.63
N GLN A 18 -6.70 -21.83 -9.36
CA GLN A 18 -7.67 -22.80 -8.85
C GLN A 18 -8.73 -22.15 -7.95
N VAL A 19 -8.94 -20.84 -8.04
CA VAL A 19 -9.90 -20.09 -7.21
C VAL A 19 -11.31 -20.67 -7.33
N SER A 20 -11.78 -20.97 -8.53
CA SER A 20 -13.10 -21.57 -8.77
C SER A 20 -13.29 -22.94 -8.10
N ASP A 21 -12.24 -23.76 -8.04
CA ASP A 21 -12.31 -25.06 -7.38
C ASP A 21 -12.30 -24.92 -5.85
N ALA A 22 -11.48 -24.01 -5.33
CA ALA A 22 -11.47 -23.64 -3.92
C ALA A 22 -12.84 -23.14 -3.47
N ALA A 23 -13.44 -22.24 -4.25
CA ALA A 23 -14.75 -21.64 -3.99
C ALA A 23 -15.90 -22.65 -3.87
N LYS A 24 -15.81 -23.79 -4.57
CA LYS A 24 -16.82 -24.85 -4.50
C LYS A 24 -16.70 -25.76 -3.27
N ARG A 25 -15.56 -25.72 -2.58
CA ARG A 25 -15.23 -26.66 -1.50
C ARG A 25 -15.12 -26.00 -0.14
N ALA A 26 -14.67 -24.76 -0.08
CA ALA A 26 -14.43 -24.03 1.15
C ALA A 26 -15.67 -23.23 1.61
N ASP A 27 -15.79 -22.97 2.92
CA ASP A 27 -16.73 -21.99 3.48
C ASP A 27 -16.16 -20.57 3.45
N VAL A 28 -14.84 -20.43 3.52
CA VAL A 28 -14.13 -19.15 3.50
C VAL A 28 -13.02 -19.21 2.45
N LEU A 29 -12.91 -18.16 1.65
CA LEU A 29 -11.84 -17.96 0.69
C LEU A 29 -10.91 -16.84 1.16
N ILE A 30 -9.60 -17.09 1.16
CA ILE A 30 -8.57 -16.07 1.49
C ILE A 30 -7.70 -15.88 0.25
N PRO A 31 -8.05 -14.92 -0.64
CA PRO A 31 -7.43 -14.83 -1.97
C PRO A 31 -6.01 -14.28 -1.96
N ILE A 32 -5.61 -13.51 -0.95
CA ILE A 32 -4.34 -12.78 -0.86
C ILE A 32 -4.17 -11.81 -2.05
N VAL A 33 -3.63 -12.30 -3.18
CA VAL A 33 -3.44 -11.54 -4.43
C VAL A 33 -4.20 -12.15 -5.63
N ALA A 34 -4.78 -13.33 -5.44
CA ALA A 34 -5.52 -13.99 -6.52
C ALA A 34 -6.81 -13.23 -6.86
N PRO A 35 -7.10 -12.98 -8.14
CA PRO A 35 -8.37 -12.38 -8.52
C PRO A 35 -9.54 -13.32 -8.21
N VAL A 36 -10.63 -12.75 -7.69
CA VAL A 36 -11.90 -13.44 -7.44
C VAL A 36 -12.97 -12.75 -8.26
N THR A 37 -13.47 -13.44 -9.27
CA THR A 37 -14.42 -12.89 -10.26
C THR A 37 -15.80 -13.53 -10.13
N ALA A 38 -16.81 -12.97 -10.80
CA ALA A 38 -18.14 -13.53 -10.89
C ALA A 38 -18.16 -15.00 -11.35
N ILE A 39 -17.23 -15.40 -12.23
CA ILE A 39 -17.12 -16.76 -12.73
C ILE A 39 -16.70 -17.71 -11.59
N ASP A 40 -15.79 -17.30 -10.74
CA ASP A 40 -15.30 -18.10 -9.62
C ASP A 40 -16.37 -18.32 -8.55
N LEU A 41 -17.28 -17.36 -8.40
CA LEU A 41 -18.35 -17.40 -7.40
C LEU A 41 -19.56 -18.19 -7.86
N LYS A 42 -19.68 -18.52 -9.14
CA LYS A 42 -20.83 -19.25 -9.68
C LYS A 42 -20.92 -20.68 -9.12
N GLY A 43 -21.97 -20.93 -8.34
CA GLY A 43 -22.20 -22.22 -7.68
C GLY A 43 -21.21 -22.50 -6.54
N SER A 44 -20.57 -21.48 -6.00
CA SER A 44 -19.69 -21.58 -4.84
C SER A 44 -20.49 -21.88 -3.56
N LYS A 45 -19.79 -22.39 -2.54
CA LYS A 45 -20.32 -22.62 -1.19
C LYS A 45 -19.80 -21.58 -0.19
N ILE A 46 -18.99 -20.65 -0.67
CA ILE A 46 -18.34 -19.63 0.17
C ILE A 46 -19.39 -18.77 0.86
N LYS A 47 -19.16 -18.46 2.11
CA LYS A 47 -19.93 -17.50 2.90
C LYS A 47 -19.16 -16.20 3.13
N LEU A 48 -17.83 -16.26 3.03
CA LEU A 48 -16.93 -15.14 3.28
C LEU A 48 -15.73 -15.20 2.34
N ILE A 49 -15.45 -14.08 1.66
CA ILE A 49 -14.17 -13.78 1.07
C ILE A 49 -13.45 -12.88 2.07
N GLN A 50 -12.40 -13.40 2.71
CA GLN A 50 -11.61 -12.69 3.71
C GLN A 50 -10.27 -12.31 3.13
N GLN A 51 -10.07 -11.03 2.84
CA GLN A 51 -8.76 -10.57 2.36
C GLN A 51 -7.71 -10.62 3.48
N PHE A 52 -6.51 -11.08 3.15
CA PHE A 52 -5.36 -11.08 4.05
C PHE A 52 -4.60 -9.75 3.94
N GLY A 53 -5.27 -8.66 4.29
CA GLY A 53 -4.78 -7.28 4.19
C GLY A 53 -5.91 -6.29 3.91
N ALA A 54 -5.56 -5.04 3.61
CA ALA A 54 -6.52 -3.95 3.45
C ALA A 54 -7.11 -3.81 2.04
N GLY A 55 -6.34 -4.18 1.00
CA GLY A 55 -6.74 -3.98 -0.40
C GLY A 55 -7.75 -5.03 -0.86
N LEU A 56 -8.80 -4.58 -1.52
CA LEU A 56 -9.84 -5.43 -2.13
C LEU A 56 -9.83 -5.36 -3.67
N ASP A 57 -8.78 -4.82 -4.25
CA ASP A 57 -8.66 -4.55 -5.68
C ASP A 57 -8.81 -5.81 -6.57
N SER A 58 -8.54 -6.99 -6.01
CA SER A 58 -8.64 -8.28 -6.70
C SER A 58 -9.99 -8.98 -6.55
N VAL A 59 -10.95 -8.41 -5.81
CA VAL A 59 -12.24 -9.03 -5.50
C VAL A 59 -13.37 -8.30 -6.22
N ASP A 60 -14.17 -9.04 -6.99
CA ASP A 60 -15.43 -8.56 -7.56
C ASP A 60 -16.49 -8.49 -6.45
N ILE A 61 -16.58 -7.33 -5.82
CA ILE A 61 -17.46 -7.09 -4.66
C ILE A 61 -18.92 -7.15 -5.07
N ASP A 62 -19.27 -6.64 -6.25
CA ASP A 62 -20.63 -6.62 -6.75
C ASP A 62 -21.13 -8.06 -6.97
N ALA A 63 -20.34 -8.89 -7.65
CA ALA A 63 -20.66 -10.30 -7.85
C ALA A 63 -20.78 -11.08 -6.52
N ALA A 64 -19.92 -10.78 -5.54
CA ALA A 64 -20.01 -11.37 -4.21
C ALA A 64 -21.30 -10.95 -3.49
N SER A 65 -21.71 -9.69 -3.61
CA SER A 65 -22.93 -9.15 -3.01
C SER A 65 -24.18 -9.80 -3.62
N GLU A 66 -24.23 -9.94 -4.94
CA GLU A 66 -25.30 -10.67 -5.64
C GLU A 66 -25.42 -12.13 -5.18
N ALA A 67 -24.25 -12.77 -4.91
CA ALA A 67 -24.20 -14.13 -4.40
C ALA A 67 -24.45 -14.25 -2.89
N LYS A 68 -24.68 -13.13 -2.18
CA LYS A 68 -24.84 -13.05 -0.71
C LYS A 68 -23.62 -13.55 0.06
N ILE A 69 -22.43 -13.29 -0.47
CA ILE A 69 -21.15 -13.65 0.12
C ILE A 69 -20.55 -12.40 0.77
N TYR A 70 -20.21 -12.46 2.05
CA TYR A 70 -19.50 -11.37 2.73
C TYR A 70 -18.12 -11.16 2.12
N VAL A 71 -17.72 -9.90 1.93
CA VAL A 71 -16.37 -9.53 1.55
C VAL A 71 -15.78 -8.67 2.67
N ALA A 72 -14.79 -9.20 3.36
CA ALA A 72 -14.15 -8.50 4.46
C ALA A 72 -12.66 -8.33 4.22
N ASN A 73 -12.11 -7.22 4.70
CA ASN A 73 -10.68 -6.96 4.71
C ASN A 73 -10.12 -6.86 6.14
N VAL A 74 -8.82 -6.64 6.24
CA VAL A 74 -8.16 -6.32 7.51
C VAL A 74 -7.65 -4.89 7.42
N PRO A 75 -8.11 -3.97 8.29
CA PRO A 75 -7.61 -2.61 8.32
C PRO A 75 -6.13 -2.58 8.71
N THR A 76 -5.40 -1.59 8.19
CA THR A 76 -3.96 -1.46 8.49
C THR A 76 -3.71 -0.98 9.93
N LEU A 77 -4.66 -0.24 10.52
CA LEU A 77 -4.56 0.26 11.88
C LEU A 77 -4.68 -0.87 12.92
N GLY A 78 -3.80 -0.88 13.90
CA GLY A 78 -3.84 -1.83 15.02
C GLY A 78 -3.32 -3.23 14.72
N THR A 79 -2.87 -3.50 13.49
CA THR A 79 -2.32 -4.80 13.08
C THR A 79 -0.80 -4.83 12.96
N GLY A 80 -0.13 -3.68 13.12
CA GLY A 80 1.30 -3.53 12.82
C GLY A 80 1.60 -3.36 11.33
N ASN A 81 0.59 -3.38 10.46
CA ASN A 81 0.78 -3.22 9.02
C ASN A 81 1.15 -1.79 8.64
N ALA A 82 0.44 -0.79 9.18
CA ALA A 82 0.73 0.61 8.89
C ALA A 82 2.15 1.00 9.31
N GLU A 83 2.58 0.53 10.46
CA GLU A 83 3.92 0.72 11.01
C GLU A 83 5.00 0.11 10.11
N SER A 84 4.76 -1.14 9.66
CA SER A 84 5.70 -1.89 8.81
C SER A 84 5.88 -1.23 7.45
N VAL A 85 4.78 -0.83 6.80
CA VAL A 85 4.83 -0.12 5.52
C VAL A 85 5.52 1.23 5.66
N ALA A 86 5.27 1.95 6.77
CA ALA A 86 5.94 3.22 7.04
C ALA A 86 7.45 3.05 7.22
N GLU A 87 7.89 1.97 7.86
CA GLU A 87 9.31 1.65 8.03
C GLU A 87 10.00 1.39 6.67
N LEU A 88 9.35 0.64 5.78
CA LEU A 88 9.86 0.41 4.42
C LEU A 88 9.92 1.71 3.61
N ALA A 89 8.91 2.57 3.69
CA ALA A 89 8.91 3.87 3.02
C ALA A 89 10.12 4.72 3.46
N ILE A 90 10.43 4.75 4.75
CA ILE A 90 11.59 5.46 5.29
C ILE A 90 12.91 4.80 4.86
N ALA A 91 12.96 3.47 4.81
CA ALA A 91 14.11 2.75 4.29
C ALA A 91 14.41 3.14 2.83
N PHE A 92 13.39 3.26 1.98
CA PHE A 92 13.54 3.81 0.61
C PHE A 92 14.07 5.24 0.63
N MET A 93 13.49 6.13 1.44
CA MET A 93 13.93 7.52 1.53
C MET A 93 15.42 7.62 1.91
N ILE A 94 15.84 6.91 2.95
CA ILE A 94 17.23 6.89 3.40
C ILE A 94 18.12 6.28 2.32
N SER A 95 17.73 5.17 1.72
CA SER A 95 18.52 4.45 0.72
C SER A 95 18.73 5.29 -0.54
N LEU A 96 17.69 6.01 -1.00
CA LEU A 96 17.77 6.94 -2.14
C LEU A 96 18.63 8.15 -1.80
N ALA A 97 18.35 8.83 -0.69
CA ALA A 97 19.09 10.02 -0.26
C ALA A 97 20.60 9.76 -0.03
N ARG A 98 20.93 8.56 0.44
CA ARG A 98 22.32 8.16 0.74
C ARG A 98 22.95 7.35 -0.38
N HIS A 99 22.26 7.13 -1.51
CA HIS A 99 22.73 6.33 -2.65
C HIS A 99 23.27 4.96 -2.20
N LEU A 100 22.57 4.24 -1.31
CA LEU A 100 23.11 3.04 -0.67
C LEU A 100 23.50 1.94 -1.66
N PRO A 101 22.77 1.66 -2.76
CA PRO A 101 23.21 0.67 -3.75
C PRO A 101 24.58 1.04 -4.37
N LEU A 102 24.76 2.32 -4.74
CA LEU A 102 26.02 2.81 -5.27
C LEU A 102 27.13 2.79 -4.22
N ALA A 103 26.84 3.17 -2.98
CA ALA A 103 27.79 3.10 -1.87
C ALA A 103 28.30 1.67 -1.64
N THR A 104 27.42 0.67 -1.72
CA THR A 104 27.77 -0.75 -1.61
C THR A 104 28.71 -1.18 -2.74
N THR A 105 28.43 -0.73 -3.98
CA THR A 105 29.31 -0.99 -5.13
C THR A 105 30.68 -0.35 -4.94
N ARG A 106 30.72 0.93 -4.52
CA ARG A 106 31.99 1.66 -4.26
C ARG A 106 32.82 1.00 -3.16
N PHE A 107 32.17 0.51 -2.10
CA PHE A 107 32.85 -0.24 -1.04
C PHE A 107 33.53 -1.51 -1.60
N LYS A 108 32.84 -2.28 -2.45
CA LYS A 108 33.42 -3.47 -3.11
C LYS A 108 34.58 -3.14 -4.04
N GLU A 109 34.61 -1.93 -4.60
CA GLU A 109 35.71 -1.41 -5.43
C GLU A 109 36.89 -0.84 -4.60
N GLY A 110 36.81 -0.89 -3.27
CA GLY A 110 37.81 -0.31 -2.38
C GLY A 110 37.83 1.22 -2.34
N LYS A 111 36.78 1.88 -2.82
CA LYS A 111 36.65 3.34 -2.81
C LYS A 111 36.18 3.86 -1.48
N PHE A 112 36.73 4.96 -1.01
CA PHE A 112 36.46 5.57 0.29
C PHE A 112 35.83 6.97 0.14
N GLY A 113 34.90 7.34 1.03
CA GLY A 113 34.38 8.71 1.13
C GLY A 113 33.34 9.12 0.06
N ALA A 114 32.86 8.19 -0.77
CA ALA A 114 31.87 8.47 -1.82
C ALA A 114 30.85 7.33 -1.94
N PRO A 115 29.60 7.59 -2.36
CA PRO A 115 29.05 8.89 -2.77
C PRO A 115 28.71 9.81 -1.59
N ILE A 116 28.60 11.12 -1.84
CA ILE A 116 28.05 12.08 -0.89
C ILE A 116 26.52 12.04 -1.05
N GLY A 117 25.80 11.74 0.02
CA GLY A 117 24.34 11.73 0.03
C GLY A 117 23.74 12.97 0.65
N GLN A 118 22.41 13.00 0.69
CA GLN A 118 21.60 14.03 1.36
C GLN A 118 21.18 13.56 2.75
N SER A 119 21.01 14.50 3.69
CA SER A 119 20.40 14.25 5.00
C SER A 119 18.87 14.39 4.91
N LEU A 120 18.14 13.59 5.66
CA LEU A 120 16.70 13.80 5.86
C LEU A 120 16.43 14.94 6.84
N TRP A 121 17.36 15.22 7.75
CA TRP A 121 17.23 16.32 8.70
C TRP A 121 17.08 17.66 8.00
N GLN A 122 16.04 18.44 8.37
CA GLN A 122 15.69 19.71 7.74
C GLN A 122 15.32 19.61 6.25
N SER A 123 15.00 18.40 5.74
CA SER A 123 14.38 18.24 4.43
C SER A 123 12.86 18.18 4.54
N SER A 124 12.17 18.16 3.41
CA SER A 124 10.72 18.23 3.32
C SER A 124 10.11 17.01 2.64
N ALA A 125 8.93 16.60 3.11
CA ALA A 125 8.18 15.51 2.52
C ALA A 125 6.71 15.89 2.28
N ALA A 126 6.15 15.44 1.15
CA ALA A 126 4.72 15.45 0.90
C ALA A 126 4.18 14.01 0.92
N ILE A 127 3.13 13.76 1.68
CA ILE A 127 2.48 12.45 1.78
C ILE A 127 1.15 12.53 1.02
N LEU A 128 1.08 11.84 -0.12
CA LEU A 128 -0.12 11.73 -0.95
C LEU A 128 -0.99 10.55 -0.47
N GLY A 129 -2.10 10.87 0.19
CA GLY A 129 -2.89 9.95 1.00
C GLY A 129 -2.53 10.06 2.48
N TYR A 130 -3.49 10.40 3.35
CA TYR A 130 -3.23 10.59 4.78
C TYR A 130 -4.12 9.69 5.63
N GLY A 131 -4.09 8.39 5.30
CA GLY A 131 -4.66 7.30 6.11
C GLY A 131 -3.69 6.84 7.20
N SER A 132 -3.92 5.66 7.78
CA SER A 132 -3.06 5.10 8.85
C SER A 132 -1.59 4.97 8.45
N ILE A 133 -1.29 4.52 7.23
CA ILE A 133 0.10 4.45 6.73
C ILE A 133 0.72 5.86 6.64
N GLY A 134 -0.01 6.82 6.04
CA GLY A 134 0.49 8.20 5.93
C GLY A 134 0.74 8.85 7.30
N GLN A 135 -0.11 8.58 8.28
CA GLN A 135 0.07 9.06 9.66
C GLN A 135 1.29 8.42 10.33
N GLU A 136 1.52 7.11 10.14
CA GLU A 136 2.69 6.43 10.67
C GLU A 136 4.00 6.88 10.02
N ILE A 137 3.98 7.22 8.73
CA ILE A 137 5.11 7.86 8.06
C ILE A 137 5.37 9.25 8.67
N ASN A 138 4.32 10.09 8.80
CA ASN A 138 4.46 11.42 9.39
C ASN A 138 5.05 11.36 10.80
N ARG A 139 4.55 10.47 11.66
CA ARG A 139 5.07 10.26 13.02
C ARG A 139 6.59 10.04 13.03
N ARG A 140 7.08 9.21 12.12
CA ARG A 140 8.52 8.89 12.01
C ARG A 140 9.32 10.04 11.41
N LEU A 141 8.82 10.69 10.36
CA LEU A 141 9.51 11.80 9.70
C LEU A 141 9.69 13.02 10.61
N GLN A 142 8.72 13.28 11.50
CA GLN A 142 8.89 14.31 12.52
C GLN A 142 10.09 14.05 13.44
N SER A 143 10.35 12.79 13.79
CA SER A 143 11.52 12.40 14.59
C SER A 143 12.85 12.61 13.85
N PHE A 144 12.82 12.65 12.50
CA PHE A 144 13.97 13.04 11.68
C PHE A 144 14.12 14.58 11.54
N GLY A 145 13.22 15.37 12.12
CA GLY A 145 13.21 16.82 11.97
C GLY A 145 12.87 17.29 10.56
N MET A 146 12.00 16.55 9.86
CA MET A 146 11.53 16.89 8.53
C MET A 146 10.25 17.74 8.58
N ASP A 147 10.07 18.60 7.58
CA ASP A 147 8.83 19.32 7.34
C ASP A 147 7.87 18.44 6.53
N VAL A 148 6.69 18.14 7.07
CA VAL A 148 5.73 17.23 6.44
C VAL A 148 4.46 17.96 6.03
N THR A 149 4.07 17.81 4.76
CA THR A 149 2.78 18.20 4.23
C THR A 149 1.95 16.97 3.89
N ALA A 150 0.77 16.83 4.46
CA ALA A 150 -0.20 15.82 4.08
C ALA A 150 -1.09 16.32 2.93
N ILE A 151 -1.41 15.43 1.99
CA ILE A 151 -2.32 15.70 0.86
C ILE A 151 -3.36 14.59 0.85
N SER A 152 -4.65 14.94 0.95
CA SER A 152 -5.73 13.96 0.88
C SER A 152 -6.94 14.52 0.15
N LYS A 153 -7.88 13.65 -0.28
CA LYS A 153 -9.05 14.03 -1.10
C LYS A 153 -9.79 15.26 -0.53
N HIS A 154 -9.96 15.31 0.78
CA HIS A 154 -10.71 16.38 1.47
C HIS A 154 -9.85 17.29 2.37
N GLY A 155 -8.54 17.12 2.36
CA GLY A 155 -7.65 17.90 3.24
C GLY A 155 -7.99 17.70 4.73
N PRO A 156 -7.90 18.78 5.54
CA PRO A 156 -8.15 18.71 6.97
C PRO A 156 -9.62 18.41 7.34
N ASP A 157 -10.56 18.65 6.47
CA ASP A 157 -12.00 18.48 6.71
C ASP A 157 -12.53 17.07 6.35
N GLY A 158 -11.64 16.15 6.01
CA GLY A 158 -12.00 14.79 5.62
C GLY A 158 -12.59 13.96 6.77
N PRO A 159 -13.47 12.99 6.45
CA PRO A 159 -14.25 12.24 7.44
C PRO A 159 -13.43 11.23 8.25
N ARG A 160 -12.16 11.01 7.92
CA ARG A 160 -11.35 9.99 8.61
C ARG A 160 -10.83 10.49 9.95
N GLU A 161 -10.97 9.64 10.95
CA GLU A 161 -10.34 9.81 12.24
C GLU A 161 -8.82 9.98 12.09
N ARG A 162 -8.27 10.99 12.75
CA ARG A 162 -6.85 11.28 12.77
C ARG A 162 -6.33 11.13 14.18
N ASP A 163 -5.17 10.57 14.30
CA ASP A 163 -4.47 10.58 15.57
C ASP A 163 -4.02 12.02 15.91
N ALA A 164 -4.77 12.66 16.81
CA ALA A 164 -4.48 14.01 17.27
C ALA A 164 -3.11 14.12 17.97
N THR A 165 -2.51 12.99 18.39
CA THR A 165 -1.18 12.98 19.02
C THR A 165 -0.05 13.11 17.99
N VAL A 166 -0.36 13.03 16.69
CA VAL A 166 0.61 13.19 15.60
C VAL A 166 0.13 14.30 14.66
N PRO A 167 0.19 15.58 15.09
CA PRO A 167 -0.21 16.68 14.23
C PRO A 167 0.68 16.73 12.99
N VAL A 168 0.09 17.02 11.85
CA VAL A 168 0.83 17.34 10.63
C VAL A 168 0.94 18.86 10.51
N GLN A 169 2.11 19.37 10.12
CA GLN A 169 2.36 20.81 10.02
C GLN A 169 1.45 21.49 9.00
N LYS A 170 1.23 20.84 7.86
CA LYS A 170 0.34 21.32 6.81
C LYS A 170 -0.48 20.15 6.25
N HIS A 171 -1.80 20.33 6.14
CA HIS A 171 -2.70 19.37 5.49
C HIS A 171 -3.53 20.11 4.45
N ILE A 172 -3.44 19.69 3.21
CA ILE A 172 -4.09 20.34 2.06
C ILE A 172 -4.98 19.37 1.29
N PRO A 173 -6.05 19.86 0.66
CA PRO A 173 -6.89 19.04 -0.18
C PRO A 173 -6.17 18.70 -1.51
N LEU A 174 -6.56 17.59 -2.12
CA LEU A 174 -5.92 17.05 -3.33
C LEU A 174 -5.95 18.04 -4.51
N ASN A 175 -7.00 18.82 -4.67
CA ASN A 175 -7.09 19.82 -5.73
C ASN A 175 -6.07 20.97 -5.61
N GLN A 176 -5.37 21.06 -4.47
CA GLN A 176 -4.28 22.01 -4.22
C GLN A 176 -2.92 21.32 -4.10
N PHE A 177 -2.77 20.09 -4.58
CA PHE A 177 -1.58 19.25 -4.40
C PHE A 177 -0.27 19.96 -4.76
N GLN A 178 -0.29 20.84 -5.77
CA GLN A 178 0.88 21.58 -6.24
C GLN A 178 1.56 22.38 -5.11
N GLU A 179 0.77 22.93 -4.18
CA GLU A 179 1.34 23.68 -3.04
C GLU A 179 2.12 22.80 -2.07
N GLY A 180 1.76 21.52 -2.00
CA GLY A 180 2.43 20.55 -1.12
C GLY A 180 3.69 19.96 -1.72
N ILE A 181 3.71 19.73 -3.06
CA ILE A 181 4.79 18.98 -3.70
C ILE A 181 5.90 19.85 -4.29
N LYS A 182 5.62 21.11 -4.65
CA LYS A 182 6.56 21.98 -5.39
C LYS A 182 7.91 22.19 -4.71
N ASN A 183 7.98 22.09 -3.40
CA ASN A 183 9.20 22.25 -2.61
C ASN A 183 9.60 20.97 -1.87
N ALA A 184 8.84 19.89 -2.00
CA ALA A 184 9.10 18.64 -1.29
C ALA A 184 10.31 17.91 -1.88
N ASP A 185 11.26 17.53 -1.02
CA ASP A 185 12.40 16.69 -1.38
C ASP A 185 11.97 15.25 -1.65
N PHE A 186 10.90 14.82 -0.97
CA PHE A 186 10.31 13.50 -1.12
C PHE A 186 8.80 13.61 -1.31
N VAL A 187 8.24 12.86 -2.24
CA VAL A 187 6.81 12.61 -2.36
C VAL A 187 6.54 11.14 -2.09
N ILE A 188 5.73 10.86 -1.07
CA ILE A 188 5.41 9.50 -0.65
C ILE A 188 3.95 9.21 -0.98
N VAL A 189 3.71 8.18 -1.79
CA VAL A 189 2.37 7.76 -2.23
C VAL A 189 1.86 6.69 -1.29
N THR A 190 0.77 7.00 -0.59
CA THR A 190 0.01 6.10 0.30
C THR A 190 -1.50 6.17 0.03
N ALA A 191 -1.89 6.82 -1.07
CA ALA A 191 -3.28 6.84 -1.53
C ALA A 191 -3.73 5.44 -1.94
N PRO A 192 -4.97 5.01 -1.64
CA PRO A 192 -5.44 3.69 -2.02
C PRO A 192 -5.49 3.53 -3.54
N GLY A 193 -5.45 2.29 -4.02
CA GLY A 193 -5.76 1.96 -5.40
C GLY A 193 -7.23 2.22 -5.76
N GLY A 194 -7.62 1.80 -6.95
CA GLY A 194 -8.98 1.91 -7.45
C GLY A 194 -9.17 2.98 -8.53
N PRO A 195 -10.31 2.96 -9.22
CA PRO A 195 -10.56 3.77 -10.42
C PRO A 195 -10.33 5.27 -10.21
N ASP A 196 -10.72 5.81 -9.06
CA ASP A 196 -10.60 7.24 -8.72
C ASP A 196 -9.13 7.71 -8.59
N ASN A 197 -8.21 6.80 -8.33
CA ASN A 197 -6.81 7.12 -8.06
C ASN A 197 -5.83 6.54 -9.10
N ASN A 198 -6.34 5.86 -10.12
CA ASN A 198 -5.50 5.36 -11.20
C ASN A 198 -4.87 6.53 -11.96
N GLY A 199 -3.54 6.52 -12.08
CA GLY A 199 -2.78 7.59 -12.72
C GLY A 199 -2.84 8.93 -11.98
N LEU A 200 -3.15 8.95 -10.69
CA LEU A 200 -3.18 10.18 -9.87
C LEU A 200 -1.84 10.93 -9.92
N VAL A 201 -0.74 10.19 -9.96
CA VAL A 201 0.60 10.71 -10.17
C VAL A 201 0.95 10.57 -11.66
N ASP A 202 0.48 11.50 -12.44
CA ASP A 202 0.69 11.62 -13.88
C ASP A 202 1.86 12.54 -14.24
N SER A 203 2.07 12.77 -15.52
CA SER A 203 3.12 13.68 -16.03
C SER A 203 2.96 15.12 -15.55
N ASN A 204 1.72 15.62 -15.40
CA ASN A 204 1.47 16.95 -14.86
C ASN A 204 1.87 17.01 -13.38
N PHE A 205 1.51 15.99 -12.59
CA PHE A 205 1.89 15.90 -11.19
C PHE A 205 3.42 15.91 -11.04
N ILE A 206 4.12 15.02 -11.75
CA ILE A 206 5.60 14.93 -11.69
C ILE A 206 6.27 16.24 -12.14
N SER A 207 5.75 16.90 -13.16
CA SER A 207 6.29 18.19 -13.62
C SER A 207 6.20 19.32 -12.58
N LYS A 208 5.30 19.21 -11.60
CA LYS A 208 5.14 20.17 -10.50
C LYS A 208 5.94 19.81 -9.26
N MET A 209 6.54 18.63 -9.20
CA MET A 209 7.45 18.25 -8.12
C MET A 209 8.72 19.09 -8.17
N LYS A 210 9.39 19.22 -7.04
CA LYS A 210 10.71 19.86 -6.97
C LYS A 210 11.70 19.10 -7.87
N LYS A 211 12.43 19.81 -8.72
CA LYS A 211 13.44 19.18 -9.56
C LYS A 211 14.50 18.48 -8.69
N GLY A 212 14.83 17.23 -9.03
CA GLY A 212 15.75 16.41 -8.27
C GLY A 212 15.19 15.84 -6.97
N SER A 213 13.85 15.86 -6.79
CA SER A 213 13.19 15.18 -5.69
C SER A 213 13.06 13.67 -5.94
N TYR A 214 12.60 12.96 -4.91
CA TYR A 214 12.40 11.51 -4.94
C TYR A 214 10.91 11.16 -4.84
N LEU A 215 10.49 10.11 -5.54
CA LEU A 215 9.17 9.51 -5.41
C LEU A 215 9.27 8.17 -4.66
N VAL A 216 8.41 7.94 -3.68
CA VAL A 216 8.29 6.66 -2.98
C VAL A 216 6.86 6.16 -3.11
N ASN A 217 6.65 4.99 -3.70
CA ASN A 217 5.34 4.38 -3.82
C ASN A 217 5.25 3.08 -3.01
N VAL A 218 4.47 3.12 -1.94
CA VAL A 218 4.16 1.99 -1.06
C VAL A 218 2.65 1.72 -1.00
N ALA A 219 1.92 2.19 -2.01
CA ALA A 219 0.46 2.09 -2.12
C ALA A 219 0.02 1.03 -3.13
N ARG A 220 -0.13 1.44 -4.40
CA ARG A 220 -0.41 0.58 -5.55
C ARG A 220 0.34 1.10 -6.78
N GLY A 221 0.80 0.20 -7.66
CA GLY A 221 1.46 0.57 -8.90
C GLY A 221 0.60 1.47 -9.77
N SER A 222 -0.69 1.17 -9.89
CA SER A 222 -1.64 1.91 -10.72
C SER A 222 -1.87 3.37 -10.32
N VAL A 223 -1.52 3.77 -9.09
CA VAL A 223 -1.65 5.18 -8.64
C VAL A 223 -0.63 6.08 -9.33
N VAL A 224 0.50 5.54 -9.76
CA VAL A 224 1.55 6.25 -10.50
C VAL A 224 1.50 5.81 -11.97
N GLU A 225 1.39 6.74 -12.88
CA GLU A 225 1.46 6.43 -14.31
C GLU A 225 2.89 6.01 -14.70
N TYR A 226 3.04 4.81 -15.30
CA TYR A 226 4.35 4.25 -15.64
C TYR A 226 5.18 5.18 -16.53
N GLN A 227 4.57 5.67 -17.62
CA GLN A 227 5.25 6.53 -18.58
C GLN A 227 5.65 7.87 -17.98
N ALA A 228 4.85 8.40 -17.06
CA ALA A 228 5.15 9.64 -16.35
C ALA A 228 6.36 9.47 -15.42
N LEU A 229 6.42 8.36 -14.69
CA LEU A 229 7.56 8.05 -13.82
C LEU A 229 8.84 7.83 -14.63
N LEU A 230 8.76 7.04 -15.70
CA LEU A 230 9.91 6.76 -16.58
C LEU A 230 10.47 8.06 -17.18
N ALA A 231 9.60 8.92 -17.73
CA ALA A 231 9.99 10.21 -18.29
C ALA A 231 10.55 11.17 -17.22
N GLY A 232 9.99 11.14 -16.00
CA GLY A 232 10.48 11.93 -14.87
C GLY A 232 11.91 11.54 -14.44
N LEU A 233 12.21 10.25 -14.46
CA LEU A 233 13.56 9.74 -14.18
C LEU A 233 14.55 10.06 -15.31
N ASP A 234 14.12 9.85 -16.57
CA ASP A 234 14.95 10.09 -17.75
C ASP A 234 15.35 11.58 -17.88
N SER A 235 14.42 12.48 -17.69
CA SER A 235 14.65 13.93 -17.73
C SER A 235 15.37 14.49 -16.49
N GLN A 236 15.65 13.65 -15.49
CA GLN A 236 16.20 14.07 -14.19
C GLN A 236 15.29 15.08 -13.45
N GLN A 237 14.00 15.10 -13.75
CA GLN A 237 12.98 15.76 -12.93
C GLN A 237 12.93 15.11 -11.55
N LEU A 238 13.00 13.76 -11.54
CA LEU A 238 13.17 12.95 -10.33
C LEU A 238 14.61 12.46 -10.23
N ALA A 239 15.20 12.54 -9.04
CA ALA A 239 16.53 12.01 -8.75
C ALA A 239 16.51 10.48 -8.53
N GLY A 240 15.32 9.90 -8.28
CA GLY A 240 15.14 8.46 -8.12
C GLY A 240 13.76 8.12 -7.58
N ALA A 241 13.47 6.81 -7.52
CA ALA A 241 12.22 6.29 -6.98
C ALA A 241 12.43 5.06 -6.09
N GLY A 242 11.58 4.93 -5.04
CA GLY A 242 11.45 3.74 -4.20
C GLY A 242 10.10 3.09 -4.47
N LEU A 243 10.08 1.83 -4.89
CA LEU A 243 8.88 1.13 -5.33
C LEU A 243 8.73 -0.20 -4.58
N ASP A 244 7.65 -0.34 -3.82
CA ASP A 244 7.26 -1.64 -3.26
C ASP A 244 6.16 -2.31 -4.09
N VAL A 245 5.51 -1.55 -4.98
CA VAL A 245 4.34 -1.97 -5.76
C VAL A 245 4.51 -1.61 -7.24
N PHE A 246 3.88 -2.41 -8.12
CA PHE A 246 4.10 -2.32 -9.56
C PHE A 246 2.78 -2.36 -10.35
N TRP A 247 2.86 -2.02 -11.65
CA TRP A 247 1.74 -2.03 -12.59
C TRP A 247 1.31 -3.44 -12.99
N GLN A 248 2.26 -4.37 -12.91
CA GLN A 248 2.03 -5.81 -13.03
C GLN A 248 2.87 -6.51 -11.95
N GLU A 249 2.27 -7.43 -11.23
CA GLU A 249 2.92 -8.24 -10.20
C GLU A 249 2.71 -9.73 -10.53
N PRO A 250 3.79 -10.55 -10.58
CA PRO A 250 5.19 -10.20 -10.35
C PRO A 250 5.75 -9.22 -11.40
N PHE A 251 6.64 -8.33 -10.97
CA PHE A 251 7.31 -7.35 -11.81
C PHE A 251 8.49 -7.98 -12.58
N ASP A 252 8.70 -7.54 -13.82
CA ASP A 252 9.87 -7.96 -14.62
C ASP A 252 11.11 -7.15 -14.19
N PRO A 253 12.12 -7.79 -13.56
CA PRO A 253 13.33 -7.09 -13.14
C PRO A 253 14.19 -6.57 -14.29
N SER A 254 13.90 -6.96 -15.54
CA SER A 254 14.56 -6.44 -16.75
C SER A 254 13.90 -5.18 -17.31
N ASP A 255 12.82 -4.70 -16.69
CA ASP A 255 12.11 -3.50 -17.11
C ASP A 255 13.04 -2.28 -17.19
N PRO A 256 12.94 -1.45 -18.25
CA PRO A 256 13.80 -0.27 -18.45
C PRO A 256 13.87 0.69 -17.26
N ILE A 257 12.84 0.77 -16.43
CA ILE A 257 12.83 1.64 -15.24
C ILE A 257 13.95 1.29 -14.25
N MET A 258 14.39 0.02 -14.23
CA MET A 258 15.46 -0.45 -13.36
C MET A 258 16.85 0.03 -13.78
N ASN A 259 17.01 0.66 -14.96
CA ASN A 259 18.24 1.30 -15.38
C ASN A 259 18.49 2.67 -14.71
N TYR A 260 17.48 3.20 -14.02
CA TYR A 260 17.54 4.46 -13.30
C TYR A 260 17.85 4.25 -11.81
N ASN A 261 17.95 5.33 -11.04
CA ASN A 261 18.10 5.26 -9.58
C ASN A 261 16.77 4.82 -8.93
N VAL A 262 16.43 3.56 -9.14
CA VAL A 262 15.23 2.93 -8.59
C VAL A 262 15.63 1.86 -7.58
N ILE A 263 15.01 1.90 -6.41
CA ILE A 263 15.10 0.85 -5.39
C ILE A 263 13.74 0.17 -5.32
N ALA A 264 13.71 -1.13 -5.56
CA ALA A 264 12.49 -1.92 -5.67
C ALA A 264 12.47 -3.06 -4.66
N THR A 265 11.28 -3.36 -4.12
CA THR A 265 10.99 -4.54 -3.30
C THR A 265 9.72 -5.22 -3.80
N PRO A 266 9.60 -6.55 -3.66
CA PRO A 266 8.52 -7.31 -4.28
C PRO A 266 7.25 -7.32 -3.41
N HIS A 267 6.65 -6.14 -3.18
CA HIS A 267 5.41 -5.93 -2.42
C HIS A 267 5.49 -6.51 -1.01
N ILE A 268 6.52 -6.12 -0.26
CA ILE A 268 6.80 -6.64 1.08
C ILE A 268 6.57 -5.63 2.22
N GLY A 269 6.01 -4.46 1.92
CA GLY A 269 5.79 -3.42 2.94
C GLY A 269 5.04 -3.91 4.17
N GLY A 270 4.04 -4.77 3.96
CA GLY A 270 3.30 -5.43 5.03
C GLY A 270 3.86 -6.79 5.48
N ALA A 271 4.91 -7.31 4.86
CA ALA A 271 5.42 -8.66 5.11
C ALA A 271 6.40 -8.71 6.29
N THR A 272 5.95 -8.33 7.48
CA THR A 272 6.73 -8.40 8.72
C THR A 272 6.09 -9.36 9.73
N ASP A 273 6.88 -9.81 10.71
CA ASP A 273 6.40 -10.72 11.77
C ASP A 273 5.23 -10.10 12.57
N ARG A 274 5.24 -8.81 12.80
CA ARG A 274 4.19 -8.08 13.55
C ARG A 274 2.93 -7.95 12.72
N SER A 275 3.08 -7.47 11.49
CA SER A 275 1.96 -7.29 10.56
C SER A 275 1.27 -8.63 10.26
N LEU A 276 2.03 -9.66 9.92
CA LEU A 276 1.45 -10.97 9.60
C LEU A 276 0.70 -11.59 10.80
N ARG A 277 1.19 -11.44 12.04
CA ARG A 277 0.46 -11.88 13.23
C ARG A 277 -0.83 -11.06 13.44
N GLY A 278 -0.76 -9.74 13.34
CA GLY A 278 -1.94 -8.90 13.52
C GLY A 278 -3.01 -9.14 12.46
N ILE A 279 -2.60 -9.29 11.21
CA ILE A 279 -3.51 -9.64 10.10
C ILE A 279 -4.10 -11.03 10.33
N GLY A 280 -3.27 -12.04 10.63
CA GLY A 280 -3.72 -13.41 10.87
C GLY A 280 -4.71 -13.52 12.02
N GLY A 281 -4.47 -12.81 13.12
CA GLY A 281 -5.41 -12.72 14.25
C GLY A 281 -6.75 -12.10 13.86
N SER A 282 -6.74 -11.04 13.04
CA SER A 282 -7.97 -10.40 12.55
C SER A 282 -8.75 -11.30 11.60
N VAL A 283 -8.06 -12.00 10.70
CA VAL A 283 -8.67 -13.00 9.80
C VAL A 283 -9.30 -14.13 10.61
N ALA A 284 -8.59 -14.66 11.59
CA ALA A 284 -9.10 -15.72 12.45
C ALA A 284 -10.31 -15.27 13.27
N ALA A 285 -10.32 -14.04 13.75
CA ALA A 285 -11.48 -13.46 14.46
C ALA A 285 -12.73 -13.44 13.57
N ASN A 286 -12.61 -12.99 12.31
CA ASN A 286 -13.73 -12.96 11.36
C ASN A 286 -14.25 -14.37 11.01
N ILE A 287 -13.37 -15.36 10.87
CA ILE A 287 -13.77 -16.75 10.63
C ILE A 287 -14.54 -17.31 11.84
N LYS A 288 -14.07 -17.02 13.06
CA LYS A 288 -14.77 -17.40 14.28
C LYS A 288 -16.16 -16.73 14.41
N LEU A 289 -16.28 -15.44 14.07
CA LEU A 289 -17.55 -14.73 14.04
C LEU A 289 -18.52 -15.38 13.04
N LEU A 290 -18.07 -15.66 11.82
CA LEU A 290 -18.88 -16.32 10.81
C LEU A 290 -19.40 -17.69 11.30
N LYS A 291 -18.54 -18.48 11.93
CA LYS A 291 -18.90 -19.79 12.50
C LYS A 291 -19.96 -19.70 13.60
N MET A 292 -19.97 -18.62 14.36
CA MET A 292 -20.99 -18.32 15.36
C MET A 292 -22.29 -17.75 14.76
N GLY A 293 -22.37 -17.61 13.43
CA GLY A 293 -23.51 -16.97 12.76
C GLY A 293 -23.56 -15.46 12.95
N THR A 294 -22.43 -14.85 13.33
CA THR A 294 -22.31 -13.40 13.52
C THR A 294 -21.63 -12.79 12.30
N THR A 295 -22.02 -11.59 11.94
CA THR A 295 -21.42 -10.83 10.83
C THR A 295 -19.92 -10.60 11.06
N PRO A 296 -19.05 -10.89 10.08
CA PRO A 296 -17.64 -10.56 10.16
C PRO A 296 -17.41 -9.06 10.25
N LEU A 297 -16.30 -8.64 10.85
CA LEU A 297 -15.91 -7.23 10.95
C LEU A 297 -15.33 -6.74 9.62
N ASN A 298 -15.43 -5.44 9.37
CA ASN A 298 -14.88 -4.76 8.19
C ASN A 298 -15.38 -5.36 6.86
N CYS A 299 -16.66 -5.71 6.79
CA CYS A 299 -17.31 -6.11 5.56
C CYS A 299 -17.51 -4.90 4.65
N ALA A 300 -16.97 -5.00 3.42
CA ALA A 300 -17.07 -3.95 2.42
C ALA A 300 -18.46 -3.89 1.76
N ASN A 301 -19.22 -4.98 1.81
CA ASN A 301 -20.54 -5.14 1.18
C ASN A 301 -21.65 -5.48 2.18
N LEU A 302 -21.54 -4.97 3.39
CA LEU A 302 -22.50 -5.31 4.44
C LEU A 302 -23.91 -4.81 4.11
N ASP A 303 -24.03 -3.57 3.67
CA ASP A 303 -25.30 -2.90 3.40
C ASP A 303 -26.04 -3.59 2.24
N GLU A 304 -25.31 -3.98 1.19
CA GLU A 304 -25.85 -4.71 0.03
C GLU A 304 -26.37 -6.11 0.40
N ILE A 305 -25.73 -6.76 1.38
CA ILE A 305 -26.16 -8.10 1.82
C ILE A 305 -27.36 -8.02 2.78
N THR A 306 -27.33 -7.06 3.71
CA THR A 306 -28.33 -6.95 4.76
C THR A 306 -29.57 -6.16 4.33
N GLY A 307 -29.46 -5.34 3.26
CA GLY A 307 -30.55 -4.49 2.78
C GLY A 307 -30.91 -3.37 3.76
N VAL A 308 -29.96 -2.99 4.61
CA VAL A 308 -30.11 -1.84 5.53
C VAL A 308 -29.46 -0.65 4.85
N ASP A 309 -30.27 0.35 4.44
CA ASP A 309 -29.84 1.65 3.93
C ASP A 309 -29.32 2.54 5.07
#